data_e656242278e188fa64c22e9844541d4e
#
_entry.id   e656242278e188fa64c22e9844541d4e
#
_cell.length_a   1.000
_cell.length_b   1.000
_cell.length_c   1.000
_cell.angle_alpha   90.00
_cell.angle_beta   90.00
_cell.angle_gamma   90.00
#
_symmetry.space_group_name_H-M   'P 1'
#
loop_
_entity.id
_entity.type
_entity.pdbx_description
1 polymer ?
#
loop_
_entity_poly.entity_id
_entity_poly.type
_entity_poly.pdbx_seq_one_letter_code
_entity_poly.pdbx_strand_id
1 'polypeptide(L)'
;MKQFISVLCMLLSMDLYAQELHIRNIQIDGLKTTKEATVLRELSFSVGEQVNVQELYLLLEENKSNLLNQWLFNFIDFTPIIKGKEVDILIKVTERWYIWPYPVFEISERNFNVFWDSLRHSKFQDFSRLNYGVFLNWYNFRGRNELLKIKYRKGYKEHYLFEYDIPYLNPKKTWGAIFQTELFRMRKFHYQTDNHLLLYTLPAENLFKEHKISLAFQYKPGTHNTHKLEIEGSKMSTQYSVKNPDFFLSDSLNFQYARFDYHFTQEKRDYKEYPLDGHMYELCVEAFHGIRNSYHNFTITAKAEHHHQFHPRWSAGNSIKAKASWKDEIPYIFKKAIGFEDYLRGYEYYVIDGSQFAMTKTALKWALLPTTEVQLSIIPWEQFSKAHFSIYFSIFADMGYVYNQEGLNNPLNNKFLMSQGFSIDIASYYDKLIRLECSRNHLGETGLFIHFSNPF
;
A
#
# COMPACT_ATOMS: atom_id res chain seq x y z
N MET A 1 -34.20 22.50 52.71
CA MET A 1 -34.37 22.13 51.29
C MET A 1 -33.97 23.23 50.32
N LYS A 2 -34.35 24.52 50.49
CA LYS A 2 -33.93 25.63 49.61
C LYS A 2 -32.44 25.92 49.65
N GLN A 3 -31.74 25.78 50.78
CA GLN A 3 -30.27 25.97 50.86
C GLN A 3 -29.48 24.81 50.23
N PHE A 4 -30.02 23.61 50.22
CA PHE A 4 -29.38 22.43 49.56
C PHE A 4 -29.47 22.54 48.04
N ILE A 5 -30.55 23.09 47.50
CA ILE A 5 -30.73 23.33 46.07
C ILE A 5 -29.85 24.44 45.60
N SER A 6 -29.64 25.48 46.42
CA SER A 6 -28.73 26.62 46.09
C SER A 6 -27.25 26.18 46.04
N VAL A 7 -26.82 25.28 46.92
CA VAL A 7 -25.45 24.71 46.91
C VAL A 7 -25.27 23.74 45.75
N LEU A 8 -26.30 22.96 45.41
CA LEU A 8 -26.29 22.04 44.25
C LEU A 8 -26.27 22.84 42.91
N CYS A 9 -26.99 23.96 42.83
CA CYS A 9 -26.94 24.86 41.69
C CYS A 9 -25.60 25.60 41.60
N MET A 10 -24.96 25.95 42.75
CA MET A 10 -23.62 26.54 42.77
C MET A 10 -22.50 25.54 42.41
N LEU A 11 -22.69 24.25 42.67
CA LEU A 11 -21.78 23.19 42.24
C LEU A 11 -22.00 22.76 40.78
N LEU A 12 -23.19 23.00 40.23
CA LEU A 12 -23.51 22.77 38.82
C LEU A 12 -23.09 23.95 37.90
N SER A 13 -22.78 25.10 38.46
CA SER A 13 -22.25 26.26 37.73
C SER A 13 -20.71 26.42 37.85
N MET A 14 -19.99 25.40 38.27
CA MET A 14 -18.60 25.27 37.86
C MET A 14 -18.62 24.95 36.37
N ASP A 15 -18.86 25.97 35.55
CA ASP A 15 -18.48 25.98 34.18
C ASP A 15 -17.01 25.50 34.15
N LEU A 16 -16.80 24.28 33.71
CA LEU A 16 -15.51 23.87 33.23
C LEU A 16 -15.19 24.80 32.05
N TYR A 17 -14.66 25.99 32.38
CA TYR A 17 -14.01 26.84 31.38
C TYR A 17 -12.91 25.98 30.79
N ALA A 18 -13.21 25.37 29.69
CA ALA A 18 -12.23 24.73 28.87
C ALA A 18 -11.22 25.80 28.54
N GLN A 19 -10.03 25.74 29.14
CA GLN A 19 -9.01 26.76 28.99
C GLN A 19 -8.57 26.73 27.52
N GLU A 20 -9.00 27.74 26.74
CA GLU A 20 -8.55 27.92 25.35
C GLU A 20 -7.12 28.44 25.37
N LEU A 21 -6.26 27.76 24.63
CA LEU A 21 -4.88 28.15 24.40
C LEU A 21 -4.74 28.70 22.98
N HIS A 22 -3.97 29.76 22.85
CA HIS A 22 -3.63 30.37 21.56
C HIS A 22 -2.26 29.83 21.08
N ILE A 23 -2.17 29.21 19.91
CA ILE A 23 -0.92 28.74 19.35
C ILE A 23 -0.11 29.96 18.91
N ARG A 24 0.93 30.30 19.69
CA ARG A 24 1.75 31.45 19.41
C ARG A 24 2.86 31.16 18.41
N ASN A 25 3.51 30.03 18.56
CA ASN A 25 4.65 29.66 17.74
C ASN A 25 4.74 28.14 17.53
N ILE A 26 5.25 27.73 16.36
CA ILE A 26 5.59 26.35 16.04
C ILE A 26 7.07 26.35 15.66
N GLN A 27 7.90 25.66 16.43
CA GLN A 27 9.32 25.52 16.18
C GLN A 27 9.62 24.06 15.81
N ILE A 28 10.42 23.84 14.76
CA ILE A 28 10.80 22.52 14.30
C ILE A 28 12.31 22.35 14.39
N ASP A 29 12.75 21.39 15.20
CA ASP A 29 14.15 21.08 15.41
C ASP A 29 14.48 19.70 14.78
N GLY A 30 15.69 19.57 14.23
CA GLY A 30 16.22 18.31 13.65
C GLY A 30 16.12 18.20 12.13
N LEU A 31 15.58 19.24 11.45
CA LEU A 31 15.57 19.29 9.99
C LEU A 31 16.99 19.48 9.44
N LYS A 32 17.36 18.66 8.44
CA LYS A 32 18.63 18.75 7.71
C LYS A 32 18.42 18.91 6.21
N THR A 33 17.53 18.13 5.64
CA THR A 33 17.19 18.11 4.21
C THR A 33 15.78 18.63 3.97
N THR A 34 14.83 18.24 4.83
CA THR A 34 13.42 18.59 4.69
C THR A 34 13.21 20.08 4.91
N LYS A 35 12.44 20.71 4.03
CA LYS A 35 12.06 22.12 4.22
C LYS A 35 10.96 22.25 5.27
N GLU A 36 11.09 23.23 6.16
CA GLU A 36 10.11 23.52 7.20
C GLU A 36 8.68 23.61 6.65
N ALA A 37 8.50 24.32 5.56
CA ALA A 37 7.22 24.43 4.87
C ALA A 37 6.61 23.07 4.45
N THR A 38 7.41 22.01 4.30
CA THR A 38 6.93 20.65 4.01
C THR A 38 6.30 20.02 5.24
N VAL A 39 6.87 20.28 6.44
CA VAL A 39 6.34 19.79 7.72
C VAL A 39 5.08 20.54 8.10
N LEU A 40 5.15 21.88 8.11
CA LEU A 40 4.02 22.76 8.51
C LEU A 40 2.74 22.47 7.72
N ARG A 41 2.88 22.06 6.46
CA ARG A 41 1.72 21.69 5.64
C ARG A 41 0.96 20.48 6.17
N GLU A 42 1.64 19.51 6.74
CA GLU A 42 1.02 18.25 7.19
C GLU A 42 0.37 18.39 8.58
N LEU A 43 0.53 19.54 9.22
CA LEU A 43 -0.15 19.84 10.48
C LEU A 43 -1.60 20.22 10.22
N SER A 44 -2.50 19.75 11.09
CA SER A 44 -3.92 20.12 11.07
C SER A 44 -4.22 21.42 11.85
N PHE A 45 -3.19 22.08 12.37
CA PHE A 45 -3.26 23.34 13.10
C PHE A 45 -2.21 24.33 12.60
N SER A 46 -2.42 25.60 12.89
CA SER A 46 -1.56 26.71 12.46
C SER A 46 -1.30 27.73 13.57
N VAL A 47 -0.25 28.55 13.40
CA VAL A 47 0.01 29.70 14.27
C VAL A 47 -1.18 30.65 14.22
N GLY A 48 -1.63 31.14 15.39
CA GLY A 48 -2.79 31.99 15.52
C GLY A 48 -4.10 31.25 15.83
N GLU A 49 -4.12 29.93 15.79
CA GLU A 49 -5.31 29.11 16.04
C GLU A 49 -5.55 28.92 17.55
N GLN A 50 -6.80 28.76 17.94
CA GLN A 50 -7.21 28.45 19.31
C GLN A 50 -7.50 26.95 19.44
N VAL A 51 -7.03 26.37 20.53
CA VAL A 51 -7.19 24.95 20.83
C VAL A 51 -7.56 24.75 22.30
N ASN A 52 -8.44 23.83 22.57
CA ASN A 52 -8.80 23.45 23.93
C ASN A 52 -7.64 22.64 24.57
N VAL A 53 -7.28 22.93 25.80
CA VAL A 53 -6.23 22.19 26.54
C VAL A 53 -6.47 20.69 26.57
N GLN A 54 -7.73 20.26 26.70
CA GLN A 54 -8.08 18.83 26.74
C GLN A 54 -7.91 18.15 25.37
N GLU A 55 -8.12 18.88 24.29
CA GLU A 55 -8.00 18.40 22.91
C GLU A 55 -6.57 18.49 22.38
N LEU A 56 -5.73 19.35 22.98
CA LEU A 56 -4.36 19.62 22.52
C LEU A 56 -3.55 18.33 22.37
N TYR A 57 -3.54 17.47 23.37
CA TYR A 57 -2.74 16.23 23.32
C TYR A 57 -3.24 15.24 22.26
N LEU A 58 -4.56 15.13 22.08
CA LEU A 58 -5.15 14.31 21.02
C LEU A 58 -4.78 14.86 19.63
N LEU A 59 -4.85 16.18 19.48
CA LEU A 59 -4.44 16.87 18.26
C LEU A 59 -2.96 16.62 17.93
N LEU A 60 -2.07 16.68 18.93
CA LEU A 60 -0.65 16.44 18.75
C LEU A 60 -0.36 14.99 18.36
N GLU A 61 -1.03 13.99 18.94
CA GLU A 61 -0.88 12.58 18.58
C GLU A 61 -1.41 12.28 17.18
N GLU A 62 -2.52 12.87 16.77
CA GLU A 62 -3.02 12.77 15.41
C GLU A 62 -2.00 13.33 14.41
N ASN A 63 -1.45 14.49 14.69
CA ASN A 63 -0.44 15.13 13.83
C ASN A 63 0.88 14.35 13.81
N LYS A 64 1.25 13.69 14.90
CA LYS A 64 2.37 12.76 14.94
C LYS A 64 2.17 11.59 13.96
N SER A 65 0.99 10.98 13.99
CA SER A 65 0.63 9.91 13.05
C SER A 65 0.64 10.40 11.59
N ASN A 66 0.09 11.59 11.34
CA ASN A 66 0.09 12.18 10.00
C ASN A 66 1.50 12.40 9.46
N LEU A 67 2.41 12.95 10.27
CA LEU A 67 3.80 13.17 9.87
C LEU A 67 4.58 11.87 9.71
N LEU A 68 4.38 10.86 10.57
CA LEU A 68 5.00 9.54 10.44
C LEU A 68 4.58 8.87 9.12
N ASN A 69 3.32 9.00 8.74
CA ASN A 69 2.78 8.47 7.48
C ASN A 69 3.30 9.18 6.22
N GLN A 70 4.03 10.29 6.34
CA GLN A 70 4.71 10.96 5.21
C GLN A 70 6.05 10.32 4.85
N TRP A 71 6.56 9.39 5.66
CA TRP A 71 7.82 8.67 5.41
C TRP A 71 9.08 9.56 5.42
N LEU A 72 8.96 10.74 6.04
CA LEU A 72 10.06 11.69 6.15
C LEU A 72 10.88 11.48 7.42
N PHE A 73 10.25 10.97 8.47
CA PHE A 73 10.82 10.92 9.80
C PHE A 73 10.77 9.51 10.38
N ASN A 74 11.81 9.17 11.16
CA ASN A 74 11.83 7.96 11.97
C ASN A 74 11.17 8.20 13.33
N PHE A 75 11.44 9.38 13.90
CA PHE A 75 10.94 9.78 15.21
C PHE A 75 10.43 11.20 15.15
N ILE A 76 9.34 11.43 15.84
CA ILE A 76 8.69 12.73 15.96
C ILE A 76 8.18 12.85 17.38
N ASP A 77 8.58 13.93 18.06
CA ASP A 77 8.13 14.27 19.39
C ASP A 77 7.56 15.67 19.42
N PHE A 78 6.35 15.80 19.93
CA PHE A 78 5.68 17.08 20.15
C PHE A 78 5.80 17.47 21.63
N THR A 79 6.32 18.66 21.91
CA THR A 79 6.40 19.20 23.26
C THR A 79 5.67 20.53 23.32
N PRO A 80 4.45 20.58 23.90
CA PRO A 80 3.76 21.83 24.13
C PRO A 80 4.36 22.58 25.34
N ILE A 81 4.67 23.86 25.18
CA ILE A 81 5.17 24.76 26.22
C ILE A 81 4.10 25.79 26.49
N ILE A 82 3.30 25.56 27.54
CA ILE A 82 2.17 26.42 27.89
C ILE A 82 2.65 27.59 28.75
N LYS A 83 2.29 28.81 28.35
CA LYS A 83 2.58 30.06 29.04
C LYS A 83 1.29 30.88 29.19
N GLY A 84 0.58 30.67 30.30
CA GLY A 84 -0.73 31.32 30.54
C GLY A 84 -1.78 30.84 29.52
N LYS A 85 -2.26 31.70 28.64
CA LYS A 85 -3.21 31.39 27.56
C LYS A 85 -2.55 31.12 26.21
N GLU A 86 -1.23 31.10 26.15
CA GLU A 86 -0.47 30.85 24.94
C GLU A 86 0.25 29.50 25.03
N VAL A 87 0.42 28.85 23.89
CA VAL A 87 1.20 27.63 23.76
C VAL A 87 2.21 27.77 22.61
N ASP A 88 3.46 27.46 22.90
CA ASP A 88 4.50 27.24 21.91
C ASP A 88 4.63 25.74 21.68
N ILE A 89 4.61 25.28 20.44
CA ILE A 89 4.72 23.86 20.09
C ILE A 89 6.11 23.61 19.54
N LEU A 90 6.91 22.83 20.25
CA LEU A 90 8.20 22.35 19.79
C LEU A 90 8.04 20.96 19.18
N ILE A 91 8.42 20.82 17.91
CA ILE A 91 8.41 19.57 17.16
C ILE A 91 9.85 19.14 16.96
N LYS A 92 10.28 18.06 17.62
CA LYS A 92 11.59 17.45 17.39
C LYS A 92 11.44 16.30 16.42
N VAL A 93 12.25 16.30 15.36
CA VAL A 93 12.21 15.27 14.33
C VAL A 93 13.57 14.62 14.13
N THR A 94 13.57 13.33 13.80
CA THR A 94 14.73 12.62 13.29
C THR A 94 14.42 12.17 11.87
N GLU A 95 15.09 12.78 10.90
CA GLU A 95 14.88 12.48 9.49
C GLU A 95 15.28 11.06 9.15
N ARG A 96 14.58 10.46 8.20
CA ARG A 96 14.96 9.17 7.59
C ARG A 96 16.17 9.36 6.68
N TRP A 97 16.81 8.24 6.33
CA TRP A 97 17.70 8.19 5.20
C TRP A 97 16.88 8.23 3.89
N TYR A 98 17.19 9.14 2.99
CA TYR A 98 16.35 9.39 1.81
C TYR A 98 16.88 8.76 0.52
N ILE A 99 18.15 8.41 0.44
CA ILE A 99 18.78 7.89 -0.77
C ILE A 99 19.02 6.40 -0.60
N TRP A 100 18.25 5.59 -1.30
CA TRP A 100 18.31 4.15 -1.21
C TRP A 100 18.74 3.52 -2.54
N PRO A 101 20.05 3.48 -2.84
CA PRO A 101 20.58 2.62 -3.90
C PRO A 101 20.77 1.22 -3.34
N TYR A 102 19.93 0.28 -3.75
CA TYR A 102 20.09 -1.09 -3.32
C TYR A 102 20.12 -2.06 -4.49
N PRO A 103 20.91 -3.13 -4.37
CA PRO A 103 20.90 -4.19 -5.36
C PRO A 103 19.53 -4.84 -5.37
N VAL A 104 19.05 -5.16 -6.55
CA VAL A 104 17.81 -5.91 -6.75
C VAL A 104 18.18 -7.36 -6.99
N PHE A 105 17.70 -8.23 -6.11
CA PHE A 105 17.65 -9.67 -6.32
C PHE A 105 16.21 -10.07 -6.10
N GLU A 106 15.46 -10.19 -7.18
CA GLU A 106 14.03 -10.49 -7.13
C GLU A 106 13.75 -11.85 -7.75
N ILE A 107 12.79 -12.52 -7.16
CA ILE A 107 12.22 -13.74 -7.69
C ILE A 107 11.05 -13.33 -8.60
N SER A 108 11.06 -13.79 -9.86
CA SER A 108 10.01 -13.50 -10.83
C SER A 108 8.86 -14.48 -10.70
N GLU A 109 8.32 -14.61 -9.49
CA GLU A 109 7.15 -15.42 -9.20
C GLU A 109 6.07 -14.59 -8.51
N ARG A 110 4.84 -15.12 -8.45
CA ARG A 110 3.68 -14.47 -7.84
C ARG A 110 3.89 -14.19 -6.36
N ASN A 111 4.51 -15.13 -5.67
CA ASN A 111 4.89 -15.02 -4.27
C ASN A 111 6.09 -15.93 -3.96
N PHE A 112 6.67 -15.74 -2.78
CA PHE A 112 7.82 -16.52 -2.32
C PHE A 112 7.51 -18.02 -2.23
N ASN A 113 6.32 -18.41 -1.82
CA ASN A 113 5.95 -19.81 -1.61
C ASN A 113 5.93 -20.59 -2.92
N VAL A 114 5.42 -19.99 -4.01
CA VAL A 114 5.43 -20.56 -5.36
C VAL A 114 6.86 -20.74 -5.87
N PHE A 115 7.73 -19.78 -5.64
CA PHE A 115 9.15 -19.90 -6.01
C PHE A 115 9.83 -21.01 -5.23
N TRP A 116 9.64 -21.07 -3.92
CA TRP A 116 10.25 -22.09 -3.06
C TRP A 116 9.84 -23.50 -3.49
N ASP A 117 8.56 -23.69 -3.80
CA ASP A 117 8.04 -24.95 -4.28
C ASP A 117 8.65 -25.34 -5.64
N SER A 118 8.71 -24.41 -6.59
CA SER A 118 9.35 -24.60 -7.90
C SER A 118 10.84 -24.94 -7.75
N LEU A 119 11.56 -24.23 -6.88
CA LEU A 119 12.98 -24.47 -6.64
C LEU A 119 13.23 -25.86 -6.02
N ARG A 120 12.39 -26.27 -5.08
CA ARG A 120 12.44 -27.59 -4.45
C ARG A 120 12.19 -28.70 -5.45
N HIS A 121 11.21 -28.56 -6.33
CA HIS A 121 10.92 -29.55 -7.39
C HIS A 121 12.06 -29.68 -8.41
N SER A 122 12.76 -28.59 -8.70
CA SER A 122 13.95 -28.62 -9.57
C SER A 122 15.23 -29.10 -8.86
N LYS A 123 15.13 -29.58 -7.62
CA LYS A 123 16.28 -29.95 -6.77
C LYS A 123 17.30 -28.81 -6.61
N PHE A 124 16.80 -27.58 -6.47
CA PHE A 124 17.60 -26.35 -6.33
C PHE A 124 18.50 -26.03 -7.54
N GLN A 125 18.07 -26.39 -8.74
CA GLN A 125 18.83 -26.14 -9.97
C GLN A 125 18.23 -25.02 -10.84
N ASP A 126 16.93 -24.73 -10.75
CA ASP A 126 16.27 -23.74 -11.60
C ASP A 126 16.28 -22.34 -10.95
N PHE A 127 17.30 -21.55 -11.31
CA PHE A 127 17.38 -20.13 -10.99
C PHE A 127 17.03 -19.22 -12.17
N SER A 128 16.44 -19.76 -13.22
CA SER A 128 16.10 -19.01 -14.44
C SER A 128 15.12 -17.86 -14.18
N ARG A 129 14.40 -17.90 -13.04
CA ARG A 129 13.41 -16.90 -12.62
C ARG A 129 13.97 -15.81 -11.70
N LEU A 130 15.27 -15.71 -11.58
CA LEU A 130 15.90 -14.62 -10.84
C LEU A 130 16.04 -13.37 -11.71
N ASN A 131 15.77 -12.26 -11.08
CA ASN A 131 16.07 -10.94 -11.59
C ASN A 131 17.16 -10.30 -10.74
N TYR A 132 18.00 -9.51 -11.38
CA TYR A 132 19.06 -8.77 -10.72
C TYR A 132 19.19 -7.36 -11.31
N GLY A 133 19.66 -6.44 -10.49
CA GLY A 133 19.81 -5.06 -10.96
C GLY A 133 20.08 -4.08 -9.86
N VAL A 134 19.73 -2.83 -10.13
CA VAL A 134 19.85 -1.71 -9.19
C VAL A 134 18.54 -0.94 -9.17
N PHE A 135 18.12 -0.57 -7.98
CA PHE A 135 16.98 0.28 -7.76
C PHE A 135 17.37 1.45 -6.89
N LEU A 136 17.15 2.66 -7.38
CA LEU A 136 17.37 3.90 -6.66
C LEU A 136 16.02 4.51 -6.31
N ASN A 137 15.73 4.64 -5.02
CA ASN A 137 14.68 5.49 -4.50
C ASN A 137 15.34 6.69 -3.82
N TRP A 138 15.08 7.87 -4.33
CA TRP A 138 15.51 9.11 -3.71
C TRP A 138 14.29 9.85 -3.19
N TYR A 139 13.97 9.55 -1.92
CA TYR A 139 12.90 10.22 -1.18
C TYR A 139 13.30 11.62 -0.82
N ASN A 140 12.30 12.45 -0.58
CA ASN A 140 12.49 13.84 -0.19
C ASN A 140 13.48 14.58 -1.11
N PHE A 141 13.43 14.25 -2.41
CA PHE A 141 14.25 14.91 -3.41
C PHE A 141 14.02 16.43 -3.32
N ARG A 142 15.09 17.21 -3.23
CA ARG A 142 15.06 18.66 -2.99
C ARG A 142 14.43 19.11 -1.65
N GLY A 143 14.17 18.21 -0.69
CA GLY A 143 13.59 18.54 0.64
C GLY A 143 12.10 18.89 0.62
N ARG A 144 11.38 18.51 -0.44
CA ARG A 144 9.98 18.87 -0.71
C ARG A 144 9.04 17.67 -0.70
N ASN A 145 9.48 16.57 -0.10
CA ASN A 145 8.80 15.26 -0.14
C ASN A 145 8.60 14.74 -1.58
N GLU A 146 9.46 15.16 -2.51
CA GLU A 146 9.46 14.65 -3.87
C GLU A 146 10.16 13.30 -3.92
N LEU A 147 9.71 12.42 -4.82
CA LEU A 147 10.28 11.09 -5.00
C LEU A 147 10.80 10.92 -6.42
N LEU A 148 12.08 10.57 -6.52
CA LEU A 148 12.71 10.15 -7.77
C LEU A 148 13.01 8.66 -7.69
N LYS A 149 12.46 7.87 -8.63
CA LYS A 149 12.74 6.43 -8.74
C LYS A 149 13.41 6.12 -10.06
N ILE A 150 14.45 5.32 -9.99
CA ILE A 150 15.12 4.77 -11.17
C ILE A 150 15.33 3.28 -10.93
N LYS A 151 14.82 2.44 -11.82
CA LYS A 151 15.01 0.99 -11.77
C LYS A 151 15.70 0.51 -13.03
N TYR A 152 16.76 -0.24 -12.83
CA TYR A 152 17.45 -0.99 -13.87
C TYR A 152 17.52 -2.45 -13.41
N ARG A 153 16.71 -3.32 -14.02
CA ARG A 153 16.63 -4.72 -13.67
C ARG A 153 16.73 -5.58 -14.92
N LYS A 154 17.53 -6.62 -14.83
CA LYS A 154 17.72 -7.66 -15.84
C LYS A 154 17.44 -9.05 -15.27
N GLY A 155 17.44 -10.05 -16.11
CA GLY A 155 17.22 -11.46 -15.77
C GLY A 155 16.02 -12.02 -16.50
N TYR A 156 15.15 -12.72 -15.78
CA TYR A 156 13.92 -13.29 -16.31
C TYR A 156 12.97 -12.23 -16.89
N LYS A 157 12.81 -11.13 -16.15
CA LYS A 157 11.98 -9.98 -16.51
C LYS A 157 12.83 -8.71 -16.46
N GLU A 158 13.21 -8.19 -17.62
CA GLU A 158 13.87 -6.90 -17.68
C GLU A 158 12.85 -5.80 -17.37
N HIS A 159 13.26 -4.83 -16.55
CA HIS A 159 12.42 -3.70 -16.17
C HIS A 159 13.26 -2.44 -16.02
N TYR A 160 12.95 -1.44 -16.81
CA TYR A 160 13.53 -0.11 -16.75
C TYR A 160 12.41 0.85 -16.37
N LEU A 161 12.59 1.57 -15.27
CA LEU A 161 11.61 2.52 -14.74
C LEU A 161 12.29 3.86 -14.50
N PHE A 162 11.62 4.92 -14.88
CA PHE A 162 11.83 6.27 -14.39
C PHE A 162 10.51 6.83 -13.89
N GLU A 163 10.47 7.27 -12.63
CA GLU A 163 9.30 7.90 -12.01
C GLU A 163 9.75 9.15 -11.27
N TYR A 164 9.01 10.22 -11.45
CA TYR A 164 9.21 11.46 -10.71
C TYR A 164 7.88 11.95 -10.16
N ASP A 165 7.76 11.91 -8.83
CA ASP A 165 6.58 12.35 -8.08
C ASP A 165 6.85 13.71 -7.45
N ILE A 166 6.06 14.70 -7.81
CA ILE A 166 6.08 16.07 -7.29
C ILE A 166 4.78 16.27 -6.51
N PRO A 167 4.78 16.09 -5.17
CA PRO A 167 3.55 16.16 -4.36
C PRO A 167 2.93 17.57 -4.31
N TYR A 168 3.74 18.62 -4.61
CA TYR A 168 3.32 20.01 -4.41
C TYR A 168 3.68 20.92 -5.59
N LEU A 169 2.72 21.19 -6.46
CA LEU A 169 2.87 22.11 -7.60
C LEU A 169 2.47 23.54 -7.30
N ASN A 170 1.56 23.76 -6.33
CA ASN A 170 1.01 25.07 -6.01
C ASN A 170 1.42 25.55 -4.61
N PRO A 171 1.37 26.88 -4.32
CA PRO A 171 1.68 27.41 -2.98
C PRO A 171 0.79 26.85 -1.85
N LYS A 172 -0.47 26.56 -2.13
CA LYS A 172 -1.39 25.91 -1.18
C LYS A 172 -1.08 24.43 -0.95
N LYS A 173 -0.12 23.89 -1.69
CA LYS A 173 0.36 22.49 -1.59
C LYS A 173 -0.75 21.44 -1.68
N THR A 174 -1.77 21.73 -2.48
CA THR A 174 -2.91 20.82 -2.68
C THR A 174 -2.81 20.03 -3.98
N TRP A 175 -2.01 20.47 -4.95
CA TRP A 175 -1.84 19.81 -6.23
C TRP A 175 -0.45 19.21 -6.37
N GLY A 176 -0.39 17.99 -6.90
CA GLY A 176 0.83 17.28 -7.25
C GLY A 176 0.76 16.70 -8.65
N ALA A 177 1.88 16.22 -9.17
CA ALA A 177 1.97 15.50 -10.43
C ALA A 177 2.98 14.36 -10.35
N ILE A 178 2.70 13.27 -11.06
CA ILE A 178 3.58 12.13 -11.22
C ILE A 178 3.80 11.90 -12.70
N PHE A 179 5.04 11.83 -13.12
CA PHE A 179 5.42 11.36 -14.44
C PHE A 179 6.11 10.00 -14.31
N GLN A 180 5.73 9.05 -15.16
CA GLN A 180 6.31 7.72 -15.15
C GLN A 180 6.50 7.21 -16.57
N THR A 181 7.61 6.52 -16.80
CA THR A 181 7.81 5.72 -18.02
C THR A 181 8.47 4.39 -17.65
N GLU A 182 8.00 3.33 -18.29
CA GLU A 182 8.44 1.96 -18.02
C GLU A 182 8.68 1.20 -19.32
N LEU A 183 9.68 0.35 -19.30
CA LEU A 183 9.93 -0.63 -20.34
C LEU A 183 10.10 -2.00 -19.69
N PHE A 184 9.21 -2.92 -20.02
CA PHE A 184 9.30 -4.33 -19.67
C PHE A 184 9.71 -5.17 -20.87
N ARG A 185 10.54 -6.19 -20.59
CA ARG A 185 10.87 -7.25 -21.54
C ARG A 185 10.88 -8.57 -20.80
N MET A 186 10.25 -9.59 -21.37
CA MET A 186 10.19 -10.91 -20.77
C MET A 186 10.60 -11.96 -21.79
N ARG A 187 11.36 -12.97 -21.34
CA ARG A 187 11.75 -14.12 -22.14
C ARG A 187 10.70 -15.23 -22.11
N LYS A 188 9.84 -15.22 -21.12
CA LYS A 188 8.78 -16.20 -20.92
C LYS A 188 7.65 -15.52 -20.15
N PHE A 189 6.40 -15.72 -20.57
CA PHE A 189 5.24 -15.17 -19.90
C PHE A 189 4.10 -16.18 -19.91
N HIS A 190 3.16 -16.06 -19.00
CA HIS A 190 1.96 -16.87 -18.97
C HIS A 190 0.96 -16.33 -19.99
N TYR A 191 0.36 -17.24 -20.74
CA TYR A 191 -0.57 -16.89 -21.81
C TYR A 191 -1.99 -17.40 -21.56
N GLN A 192 -2.17 -18.28 -20.58
CA GLN A 192 -3.45 -18.90 -20.21
C GLN A 192 -3.37 -19.43 -18.79
N THR A 193 -4.50 -19.51 -18.11
CA THR A 193 -4.68 -20.27 -16.87
C THR A 193 -5.51 -21.51 -17.19
N ASP A 194 -5.05 -22.66 -16.76
CA ASP A 194 -5.76 -23.92 -16.86
C ASP A 194 -5.77 -24.60 -15.50
N ASN A 195 -6.96 -24.96 -15.02
CA ASN A 195 -7.14 -25.58 -13.71
C ASN A 195 -6.31 -24.90 -12.59
N HIS A 196 -6.45 -23.58 -12.44
CA HIS A 196 -5.72 -22.71 -11.49
C HIS A 196 -4.19 -22.62 -11.69
N LEU A 197 -3.63 -23.24 -12.69
CA LEU A 197 -2.20 -23.19 -13.00
C LEU A 197 -1.93 -22.29 -14.21
N LEU A 198 -0.86 -21.50 -14.13
CA LEU A 198 -0.41 -20.66 -15.23
C LEU A 198 0.32 -21.47 -16.29
N LEU A 199 -0.17 -21.42 -17.54
CA LEU A 199 0.52 -21.99 -18.70
C LEU A 199 1.47 -20.95 -19.29
N TYR A 200 2.73 -21.32 -19.48
CA TYR A 200 3.79 -20.45 -19.95
C TYR A 200 4.20 -20.74 -21.38
N THR A 201 4.61 -19.70 -22.09
CA THR A 201 5.25 -19.81 -23.39
C THR A 201 6.60 -20.52 -23.29
N LEU A 202 7.11 -21.03 -24.43
CA LEU A 202 8.53 -21.41 -24.51
C LEU A 202 9.40 -20.16 -24.37
N PRO A 203 10.58 -20.27 -23.74
CA PRO A 203 11.44 -19.11 -23.54
C PRO A 203 12.09 -18.67 -24.87
N ALA A 204 12.05 -17.37 -25.14
CA ALA A 204 12.75 -16.74 -26.24
C ALA A 204 13.18 -15.31 -25.84
N GLU A 205 14.25 -14.79 -26.44
CA GLU A 205 14.70 -13.43 -26.15
C GLU A 205 13.64 -12.41 -26.58
N ASN A 206 13.37 -11.42 -25.69
CA ASN A 206 12.41 -10.35 -25.94
C ASN A 206 11.03 -10.83 -26.44
N LEU A 207 10.59 -11.99 -25.95
CA LEU A 207 9.34 -12.61 -26.39
C LEU A 207 8.11 -11.72 -26.17
N PHE A 208 8.08 -11.02 -25.04
CA PHE A 208 7.07 -10.01 -24.72
C PHE A 208 7.77 -8.68 -24.38
N LYS A 209 7.23 -7.60 -24.93
CA LYS A 209 7.65 -6.23 -24.62
C LYS A 209 6.44 -5.39 -24.28
N GLU A 210 6.58 -4.54 -23.27
CA GLU A 210 5.59 -3.55 -22.90
C GLU A 210 6.28 -2.22 -22.63
N HIS A 211 5.79 -1.17 -23.24
CA HIS A 211 6.26 0.19 -23.02
C HIS A 211 5.07 1.03 -22.54
N LYS A 212 5.21 1.63 -21.36
CA LYS A 212 4.22 2.48 -20.73
C LYS A 212 4.76 3.88 -20.56
N ILE A 213 3.88 4.84 -20.66
CA ILE A 213 4.10 6.23 -20.26
C ILE A 213 2.83 6.71 -19.58
N SER A 214 2.97 7.34 -18.41
CA SER A 214 1.84 7.91 -17.71
C SER A 214 2.12 9.28 -17.13
N LEU A 215 1.07 10.07 -17.01
CA LEU A 215 1.03 11.35 -16.33
C LEU A 215 -0.17 11.37 -15.40
N ALA A 216 0.08 11.60 -14.12
CA ALA A 216 -0.98 11.72 -13.14
C ALA A 216 -0.96 13.09 -12.47
N PHE A 217 -2.15 13.59 -12.14
CA PHE A 217 -2.36 14.76 -11.30
C PHE A 217 -3.02 14.33 -10.01
N GLN A 218 -2.45 14.78 -8.89
CA GLN A 218 -2.98 14.52 -7.56
C GLN A 218 -3.58 15.80 -6.98
N TYR A 219 -4.75 15.67 -6.35
CA TYR A 219 -5.37 16.73 -5.57
C TYR A 219 -5.58 16.25 -4.13
N LYS A 220 -4.97 16.96 -3.19
CA LYS A 220 -5.01 16.68 -1.76
C LYS A 220 -5.64 17.87 -1.04
N PRO A 221 -6.98 17.89 -0.84
CA PRO A 221 -7.67 18.99 -0.16
C PRO A 221 -7.30 19.12 1.33
N GLY A 222 -6.77 18.05 1.92
CA GLY A 222 -6.35 17.98 3.32
C GLY A 222 -5.36 16.82 3.52
N THR A 223 -5.18 16.40 4.75
CA THR A 223 -4.19 15.39 5.14
C THR A 223 -4.62 13.95 4.82
N HIS A 224 -5.93 13.69 4.79
CA HIS A 224 -6.46 12.32 4.70
C HIS A 224 -6.98 11.93 3.32
N ASN A 225 -7.38 12.90 2.49
CA ASN A 225 -8.02 12.63 1.22
C ASN A 225 -7.05 12.89 0.06
N THR A 226 -6.99 11.94 -0.87
CA THR A 226 -6.21 12.09 -2.11
C THR A 226 -7.10 11.71 -3.29
N HIS A 227 -7.16 12.58 -4.29
CA HIS A 227 -7.76 12.33 -5.59
C HIS A 227 -6.63 12.30 -6.61
N LYS A 228 -6.56 11.26 -7.44
CA LYS A 228 -5.56 11.13 -8.51
C LYS A 228 -6.28 10.86 -9.83
N LEU A 229 -5.98 11.67 -10.84
CA LEU A 229 -6.35 11.43 -12.23
C LEU A 229 -5.09 11.04 -12.99
N GLU A 230 -5.11 9.90 -13.67
CA GLU A 230 -3.98 9.40 -14.43
C GLU A 230 -4.38 9.11 -15.87
N ILE A 231 -3.49 9.43 -16.79
CA ILE A 231 -3.58 9.06 -18.21
C ILE A 231 -2.35 8.21 -18.50
N GLU A 232 -2.59 6.97 -18.92
CA GLU A 232 -1.56 6.01 -19.32
C GLU A 232 -1.72 5.64 -20.79
N GLY A 233 -0.61 5.66 -21.52
CA GLY A 233 -0.51 5.03 -22.84
C GLY A 233 0.37 3.79 -22.75
N SER A 234 -0.07 2.68 -23.31
CA SER A 234 0.71 1.44 -23.34
C SER A 234 0.75 0.82 -24.73
N LYS A 235 1.92 0.27 -25.04
CA LYS A 235 2.16 -0.57 -26.21
C LYS A 235 2.77 -1.89 -25.77
N MET A 236 2.03 -2.96 -26.02
CA MET A 236 2.46 -4.33 -25.79
C MET A 236 2.76 -5.00 -27.14
N SER A 237 3.73 -5.90 -27.17
CA SER A 237 4.05 -6.69 -28.35
C SER A 237 4.60 -8.08 -27.98
N THR A 238 4.28 -9.08 -28.80
CA THR A 238 4.85 -10.43 -28.75
C THR A 238 5.60 -10.72 -30.04
N GLN A 239 6.60 -11.59 -30.01
CA GLN A 239 7.39 -11.94 -31.21
C GLN A 239 6.63 -12.85 -32.17
N TYR A 240 5.73 -13.69 -31.66
CA TYR A 240 4.91 -14.60 -32.44
C TYR A 240 3.53 -14.74 -31.82
N SER A 241 2.59 -15.25 -32.61
CA SER A 241 1.23 -15.45 -32.14
C SER A 241 1.20 -16.36 -30.91
N VAL A 242 0.46 -15.93 -29.90
CA VAL A 242 0.25 -16.67 -28.67
C VAL A 242 -0.83 -17.72 -28.93
N LYS A 243 -0.69 -18.92 -28.36
CA LYS A 243 -1.67 -20.00 -28.52
C LYS A 243 -3.09 -19.66 -28.04
N ASN A 244 -3.20 -18.69 -27.15
CA ASN A 244 -4.49 -18.21 -26.64
C ASN A 244 -4.96 -17.01 -27.47
N PRO A 245 -6.04 -17.13 -28.28
CA PRO A 245 -6.58 -16.03 -29.08
C PRO A 245 -7.12 -14.89 -28.19
N ASP A 246 -7.54 -15.20 -26.96
CA ASP A 246 -8.06 -14.21 -26.02
C ASP A 246 -6.96 -13.41 -25.33
N PHE A 247 -5.68 -13.71 -25.58
CA PHE A 247 -4.56 -13.03 -24.94
C PHE A 247 -4.61 -11.52 -25.19
N PHE A 248 -4.83 -11.11 -26.46
CA PHE A 248 -5.05 -9.73 -26.88
C PHE A 248 -6.43 -9.51 -27.52
N LEU A 249 -7.36 -10.46 -27.44
CA LEU A 249 -8.64 -10.51 -28.18
C LEU A 249 -8.46 -10.38 -29.70
N SER A 250 -7.33 -10.82 -30.23
CA SER A 250 -7.03 -10.79 -31.66
C SER A 250 -5.76 -11.59 -31.95
N ASP A 251 -5.59 -12.02 -33.19
CA ASP A 251 -4.34 -12.65 -33.68
C ASP A 251 -3.18 -11.63 -33.85
N SER A 252 -3.38 -10.39 -33.46
CA SER A 252 -2.37 -9.35 -33.57
C SER A 252 -1.22 -9.59 -32.59
N LEU A 253 0.01 -9.39 -33.09
CA LEU A 253 1.22 -9.42 -32.25
C LEU A 253 1.38 -8.15 -31.41
N ASN A 254 0.54 -7.16 -31.60
CA ASN A 254 0.61 -5.88 -30.92
C ASN A 254 -0.74 -5.50 -30.34
N PHE A 255 -0.71 -4.98 -29.11
CA PHE A 255 -1.86 -4.41 -28.44
C PHE A 255 -1.50 -3.03 -27.91
N GLN A 256 -2.30 -2.04 -28.26
CA GLN A 256 -2.10 -0.65 -27.81
C GLN A 256 -3.37 -0.13 -27.18
N TYR A 257 -3.24 0.57 -26.06
CA TYR A 257 -4.38 1.20 -25.38
C TYR A 257 -3.98 2.52 -24.73
N ALA A 258 -4.96 3.37 -24.54
CA ALA A 258 -4.95 4.45 -23.58
C ALA A 258 -5.84 4.06 -22.39
N ARG A 259 -5.45 4.44 -21.19
CA ARG A 259 -6.22 4.22 -19.97
C ARG A 259 -6.37 5.54 -19.24
N PHE A 260 -7.57 5.82 -18.76
CA PHE A 260 -7.90 6.96 -17.92
C PHE A 260 -8.34 6.42 -16.58
N ASP A 261 -7.64 6.80 -15.53
CA ASP A 261 -7.88 6.31 -14.19
C ASP A 261 -8.24 7.45 -13.27
N TYR A 262 -9.25 7.23 -12.44
CA TYR A 262 -9.53 8.06 -11.28
C TYR A 262 -9.37 7.23 -10.03
N HIS A 263 -8.51 7.67 -9.12
CA HIS A 263 -8.31 7.07 -7.82
C HIS A 263 -8.70 8.06 -6.72
N PHE A 264 -9.52 7.60 -5.81
CA PHE A 264 -9.80 8.27 -4.55
C PHE A 264 -9.29 7.42 -3.41
N THR A 265 -8.56 8.03 -2.48
CA THR A 265 -8.09 7.39 -1.25
C THR A 265 -8.38 8.31 -0.07
N GLN A 266 -9.04 7.75 0.95
CA GLN A 266 -9.11 8.34 2.28
C GLN A 266 -8.30 7.49 3.24
N GLU A 267 -7.28 8.06 3.86
CA GLU A 267 -6.37 7.38 4.77
C GLU A 267 -6.47 7.95 6.18
N LYS A 268 -6.96 7.15 7.11
CA LYS A 268 -7.09 7.48 8.53
C LYS A 268 -6.65 6.35 9.45
N ARG A 269 -5.77 5.47 8.96
CA ARG A 269 -5.16 4.44 9.80
C ARG A 269 -4.02 5.03 10.61
N ASP A 270 -3.83 4.53 11.82
CA ASP A 270 -2.71 4.88 12.71
C ASP A 270 -1.35 4.61 12.06
N TYR A 271 -1.21 3.45 11.40
CA TYR A 271 -0.01 3.08 10.67
C TYR A 271 -0.34 2.27 9.42
N LYS A 272 0.11 2.73 8.25
CA LYS A 272 -0.28 2.16 6.94
C LYS A 272 0.13 0.71 6.76
N GLU A 273 1.33 0.34 7.23
CA GLU A 273 1.93 -0.95 6.94
C GLU A 273 1.39 -2.06 7.85
N TYR A 274 1.03 -1.73 9.08
CA TYR A 274 0.43 -2.66 10.03
C TYR A 274 -0.58 -1.94 10.94
N PRO A 275 -1.76 -1.61 10.42
CA PRO A 275 -2.75 -0.84 11.15
C PRO A 275 -3.37 -1.64 12.30
N LEU A 276 -3.52 -0.95 13.44
CA LEU A 276 -4.19 -1.46 14.62
C LEU A 276 -5.49 -0.71 14.88
N ASP A 277 -5.57 0.55 14.46
CA ASP A 277 -6.73 1.41 14.59
C ASP A 277 -6.95 2.29 13.36
N GLY A 278 -8.19 2.75 13.17
CA GLY A 278 -8.56 3.65 12.08
C GLY A 278 -9.13 2.94 10.86
N HIS A 279 -9.22 3.66 9.75
CA HIS A 279 -9.84 3.14 8.53
C HIS A 279 -9.21 3.71 7.25
N MET A 280 -9.41 2.99 6.16
CA MET A 280 -9.00 3.41 4.83
C MET A 280 -10.08 3.05 3.81
N TYR A 281 -10.36 3.97 2.87
CA TYR A 281 -11.24 3.74 1.73
C TYR A 281 -10.52 4.07 0.45
N GLU A 282 -10.62 3.18 -0.53
CA GLU A 282 -10.12 3.38 -1.88
C GLU A 282 -11.22 3.13 -2.91
N LEU A 283 -11.27 3.98 -3.92
CA LEU A 283 -12.08 3.80 -5.11
C LEU A 283 -11.20 4.05 -6.33
N CYS A 284 -11.14 3.07 -7.21
CA CYS A 284 -10.45 3.19 -8.50
C CYS A 284 -11.47 2.99 -9.62
N VAL A 285 -11.51 3.90 -10.56
CA VAL A 285 -12.34 3.84 -11.77
C VAL A 285 -11.41 3.92 -12.97
N GLU A 286 -11.43 2.90 -13.80
CA GLU A 286 -10.53 2.74 -14.94
C GLU A 286 -11.34 2.68 -16.23
N ALA A 287 -11.01 3.50 -17.22
CA ALA A 287 -11.59 3.47 -18.55
C ALA A 287 -10.51 3.13 -19.59
N PHE A 288 -10.62 1.97 -20.19
CA PHE A 288 -9.72 1.51 -21.25
C PHE A 288 -10.26 1.86 -22.63
N HIS A 289 -9.38 2.38 -23.47
CA HIS A 289 -9.63 2.65 -24.87
C HIS A 289 -8.55 2.02 -25.74
N GLY A 290 -8.91 1.01 -26.52
CA GLY A 290 -7.98 0.37 -27.45
C GLY A 290 -7.61 1.28 -28.60
N ILE A 291 -6.32 1.43 -28.85
CA ILE A 291 -5.77 2.17 -29.99
C ILE A 291 -5.53 1.15 -31.10
N ARG A 292 -6.17 1.31 -32.28
CA ARG A 292 -6.10 0.37 -33.42
C ARG A 292 -6.68 -1.02 -33.14
N ASN A 293 -7.51 -1.13 -32.11
CA ASN A 293 -8.34 -2.30 -31.81
C ASN A 293 -9.69 -1.85 -31.27
N SER A 294 -10.66 -2.73 -31.22
CA SER A 294 -12.04 -2.39 -30.79
C SER A 294 -12.27 -2.56 -29.29
N TYR A 295 -11.22 -2.75 -28.50
CA TYR A 295 -11.36 -2.98 -27.07
C TYR A 295 -11.66 -1.70 -26.31
N HIS A 296 -12.79 -1.71 -25.62
CA HIS A 296 -13.19 -0.66 -24.68
C HIS A 296 -13.73 -1.32 -23.43
N ASN A 297 -13.27 -0.93 -22.27
CA ASN A 297 -13.77 -1.46 -21.02
C ASN A 297 -13.80 -0.39 -19.94
N PHE A 298 -14.66 -0.60 -18.97
CA PHE A 298 -14.79 0.21 -17.78
C PHE A 298 -14.73 -0.71 -16.56
N THR A 299 -13.88 -0.38 -15.59
CA THR A 299 -13.68 -1.19 -14.40
C THR A 299 -13.79 -0.30 -13.17
N ILE A 300 -14.46 -0.79 -12.15
CA ILE A 300 -14.51 -0.16 -10.82
C ILE A 300 -13.89 -1.14 -9.82
N THR A 301 -12.95 -0.64 -9.03
CA THR A 301 -12.39 -1.36 -7.88
C THR A 301 -12.63 -0.53 -6.63
N ALA A 302 -13.21 -1.13 -5.61
CA ALA A 302 -13.41 -0.49 -4.31
C ALA A 302 -12.75 -1.32 -3.21
N LYS A 303 -12.12 -0.65 -2.25
CA LYS A 303 -11.51 -1.26 -1.08
C LYS A 303 -11.88 -0.46 0.17
N ALA A 304 -12.22 -1.16 1.24
CA ALA A 304 -12.49 -0.58 2.55
C ALA A 304 -11.75 -1.39 3.62
N GLU A 305 -11.04 -0.70 4.49
CA GLU A 305 -10.40 -1.29 5.66
C GLU A 305 -10.88 -0.60 6.92
N HIS A 306 -11.16 -1.40 7.94
CA HIS A 306 -11.48 -0.94 9.29
C HIS A 306 -10.64 -1.71 10.30
N HIS A 307 -10.00 -0.97 11.18
CA HIS A 307 -9.20 -1.51 12.28
C HIS A 307 -9.67 -0.86 13.56
N HIS A 308 -9.79 -1.63 14.63
CA HIS A 308 -10.20 -1.13 15.93
C HIS A 308 -9.36 -1.75 17.04
N GLN A 309 -8.61 -0.92 17.73
CA GLN A 309 -7.84 -1.29 18.91
C GLN A 309 -8.71 -1.09 20.17
N PHE A 310 -9.38 -2.15 20.59
CA PHE A 310 -10.28 -2.11 21.77
C PHE A 310 -9.55 -2.36 23.10
N HIS A 311 -8.28 -2.73 23.05
CA HIS A 311 -7.40 -2.89 24.21
C HIS A 311 -5.95 -2.66 23.80
N PRO A 312 -5.04 -2.17 24.66
CA PRO A 312 -3.63 -1.92 24.28
C PRO A 312 -2.90 -3.11 23.64
N ARG A 313 -3.37 -4.33 23.88
CA ARG A 313 -2.81 -5.56 23.29
C ARG A 313 -3.70 -6.24 22.26
N TRP A 314 -4.94 -5.75 22.06
CA TRP A 314 -5.89 -6.41 21.17
C TRP A 314 -6.44 -5.45 20.14
N SER A 315 -6.42 -5.88 18.92
CA SER A 315 -7.04 -5.16 17.82
C SER A 315 -7.73 -6.13 16.87
N ALA A 316 -8.83 -5.70 16.28
CA ALA A 316 -9.54 -6.41 15.24
C ALA A 316 -9.47 -5.60 13.95
N GLY A 317 -9.28 -6.26 12.81
CA GLY A 317 -9.25 -5.62 11.49
C GLY A 317 -10.08 -6.39 10.48
N ASN A 318 -10.72 -5.65 9.58
CA ASN A 318 -11.42 -6.20 8.43
C ASN A 318 -11.05 -5.38 7.17
N SER A 319 -10.85 -6.08 6.06
CA SER A 319 -10.63 -5.50 4.74
C SER A 319 -11.61 -6.13 3.76
N ILE A 320 -12.31 -5.31 3.00
CA ILE A 320 -13.19 -5.74 1.90
C ILE A 320 -12.66 -5.12 0.62
N LYS A 321 -12.49 -5.91 -0.43
CA LYS A 321 -12.13 -5.44 -1.77
C LYS A 321 -13.04 -6.07 -2.81
N ALA A 322 -13.53 -5.28 -3.73
CA ALA A 322 -14.34 -5.74 -4.85
C ALA A 322 -13.93 -5.05 -6.14
N LYS A 323 -13.92 -5.81 -7.23
CA LYS A 323 -13.66 -5.33 -8.59
C LYS A 323 -14.81 -5.77 -9.49
N ALA A 324 -15.32 -4.86 -10.31
CA ALA A 324 -16.34 -5.13 -11.31
C ALA A 324 -15.92 -4.52 -12.65
N SER A 325 -15.92 -5.31 -13.70
CA SER A 325 -15.72 -4.89 -15.08
C SER A 325 -17.04 -4.87 -15.82
N TRP A 326 -17.24 -3.86 -16.70
CA TRP A 326 -18.48 -3.72 -17.47
C TRP A 326 -18.61 -4.79 -18.57
N LYS A 327 -17.47 -5.18 -19.17
CA LYS A 327 -17.42 -6.25 -20.18
C LYS A 327 -16.88 -7.53 -19.57
N ASP A 328 -17.40 -8.66 -20.05
CA ASP A 328 -16.91 -9.98 -19.70
C ASP A 328 -15.79 -10.43 -20.65
N GLU A 329 -15.84 -10.01 -21.92
CA GLU A 329 -14.75 -10.21 -22.89
C GLU A 329 -13.62 -9.23 -22.63
N ILE A 330 -12.67 -9.65 -21.82
CA ILE A 330 -11.47 -8.90 -21.46
C ILE A 330 -10.25 -9.64 -21.95
N PRO A 331 -9.23 -8.97 -22.54
CA PRO A 331 -7.97 -9.64 -22.86
C PRO A 331 -7.44 -10.43 -21.67
N TYR A 332 -6.98 -11.64 -21.90
CA TYR A 332 -6.50 -12.51 -20.83
C TYR A 332 -5.47 -11.80 -19.92
N ILE A 333 -4.62 -10.98 -20.48
CA ILE A 333 -3.58 -10.25 -19.74
C ILE A 333 -4.18 -9.30 -18.66
N PHE A 334 -5.46 -8.92 -18.78
CA PHE A 334 -6.19 -8.08 -17.83
C PHE A 334 -7.20 -8.85 -16.95
N LYS A 335 -7.43 -10.15 -17.22
CA LYS A 335 -8.36 -11.02 -16.45
C LYS A 335 -7.83 -11.39 -15.05
N LYS A 336 -6.95 -10.59 -14.47
CA LYS A 336 -6.40 -10.84 -13.14
C LYS A 336 -7.43 -10.56 -12.06
N ALA A 337 -7.74 -11.57 -11.24
CA ALA A 337 -8.56 -11.44 -10.05
C ALA A 337 -7.79 -11.92 -8.82
N ILE A 338 -8.02 -13.15 -8.32
CA ILE A 338 -7.37 -13.65 -7.10
C ILE A 338 -6.16 -14.52 -7.47
N GLY A 339 -5.04 -14.35 -6.76
CA GLY A 339 -3.81 -15.15 -6.91
C GLY A 339 -2.65 -14.40 -7.56
N PHE A 340 -2.79 -13.10 -7.82
CA PHE A 340 -1.71 -12.20 -8.25
C PHE A 340 -1.40 -11.18 -7.15
N GLU A 341 -1.72 -9.91 -7.36
CA GLU A 341 -1.60 -8.86 -6.33
C GLU A 341 -2.63 -9.07 -5.21
N ASP A 342 -3.84 -9.45 -5.61
CA ASP A 342 -4.92 -9.80 -4.69
C ASP A 342 -4.92 -11.31 -4.45
N TYR A 343 -4.80 -11.72 -3.20
CA TYR A 343 -4.84 -13.13 -2.82
C TYR A 343 -5.64 -13.34 -1.52
N LEU A 344 -6.18 -14.52 -1.36
CA LEU A 344 -6.73 -15.01 -0.10
C LEU A 344 -5.68 -15.87 0.60
N ARG A 345 -5.53 -15.73 1.88
CA ARG A 345 -4.65 -16.58 2.70
C ARG A 345 -5.09 -18.04 2.58
N GLY A 346 -4.14 -18.97 2.43
CA GLY A 346 -4.42 -20.38 2.15
C GLY A 346 -4.68 -20.72 0.68
N TYR A 347 -4.59 -19.72 -0.23
CA TYR A 347 -4.70 -19.90 -1.68
C TYR A 347 -3.47 -19.38 -2.45
N GLU A 348 -2.31 -19.35 -1.82
CA GLU A 348 -1.07 -18.80 -2.39
C GLU A 348 -0.64 -19.49 -3.69
N TYR A 349 -0.98 -20.75 -3.84
CA TYR A 349 -0.66 -21.52 -5.05
C TYR A 349 -1.69 -21.38 -6.18
N TYR A 350 -2.85 -20.83 -5.88
CA TYR A 350 -3.97 -20.76 -6.80
C TYR A 350 -4.01 -19.45 -7.59
N VAL A 351 -4.37 -19.56 -8.87
CA VAL A 351 -4.72 -18.40 -9.72
C VAL A 351 -6.16 -18.59 -10.18
N ILE A 352 -6.96 -17.58 -9.94
CA ILE A 352 -8.38 -17.57 -10.27
C ILE A 352 -8.65 -16.31 -11.07
N ASP A 353 -8.67 -16.44 -12.40
CA ASP A 353 -8.94 -15.32 -13.29
C ASP A 353 -10.43 -15.03 -13.36
N GLY A 354 -10.77 -13.78 -13.57
CA GLY A 354 -12.15 -13.36 -13.72
C GLY A 354 -12.29 -11.89 -14.06
N SER A 355 -13.47 -11.53 -14.56
CA SER A 355 -13.82 -10.15 -14.85
C SER A 355 -14.23 -9.38 -13.59
N GLN A 356 -14.72 -10.10 -12.58
CA GLN A 356 -15.21 -9.53 -11.34
C GLN A 356 -14.79 -10.39 -10.15
N PHE A 357 -14.52 -9.76 -9.02
CA PHE A 357 -14.32 -10.48 -7.77
C PHE A 357 -14.74 -9.64 -6.57
N ALA A 358 -15.02 -10.32 -5.47
CA ALA A 358 -15.16 -9.73 -4.16
C ALA A 358 -14.41 -10.60 -3.14
N MET A 359 -13.74 -9.96 -2.19
CA MET A 359 -13.06 -10.67 -1.11
C MET A 359 -13.12 -9.87 0.19
N THR A 360 -13.09 -10.59 1.30
CA THR A 360 -12.96 -10.02 2.63
C THR A 360 -11.88 -10.76 3.40
N LYS A 361 -11.08 -10.01 4.16
CA LYS A 361 -10.05 -10.53 5.06
C LYS A 361 -10.32 -9.99 6.46
N THR A 362 -10.39 -10.88 7.43
CA THR A 362 -10.66 -10.50 8.83
C THR A 362 -9.58 -11.09 9.73
N ALA A 363 -9.09 -10.31 10.68
CA ALA A 363 -8.09 -10.77 11.63
C ALA A 363 -8.36 -10.19 13.03
N LEU A 364 -8.14 -11.03 14.04
CA LEU A 364 -8.01 -10.64 15.43
C LEU A 364 -6.53 -10.74 15.79
N LYS A 365 -5.93 -9.64 16.23
CA LYS A 365 -4.48 -9.50 16.50
C LYS A 365 -4.26 -9.35 18.00
N TRP A 366 -3.28 -10.07 18.52
CA TRP A 366 -2.81 -9.97 19.91
C TRP A 366 -1.33 -9.62 19.93
N ALA A 367 -0.98 -8.49 20.57
CA ALA A 367 0.40 -8.07 20.74
C ALA A 367 1.10 -8.97 21.77
N LEU A 368 1.90 -9.91 21.28
CA LEU A 368 2.83 -10.70 22.09
C LEU A 368 3.93 -9.81 22.65
N LEU A 369 4.52 -9.00 21.77
CA LEU A 369 5.47 -7.95 22.09
C LEU A 369 4.91 -6.63 21.52
N PRO A 370 4.41 -5.72 22.36
CA PRO A 370 4.02 -4.38 21.93
C PRO A 370 5.23 -3.66 21.34
N THR A 371 4.97 -2.62 20.53
CA THR A 371 6.04 -1.82 19.92
C THR A 371 7.06 -1.38 20.97
N THR A 372 8.25 -1.90 20.84
CA THR A 372 9.37 -1.67 21.75
C THR A 372 10.50 -1.01 21.00
N GLU A 373 10.99 0.11 21.49
CA GLU A 373 12.17 0.80 20.95
C GLU A 373 13.43 0.17 21.54
N VAL A 374 14.35 -0.20 20.67
CA VAL A 374 15.67 -0.73 21.05
C VAL A 374 16.76 0.20 20.53
N GLN A 375 17.60 0.69 21.45
CA GLN A 375 18.77 1.47 21.09
C GLN A 375 19.90 0.54 20.65
N LEU A 376 20.27 0.61 19.38
CA LEU A 376 21.37 -0.17 18.80
C LEU A 376 22.69 0.62 18.97
N SER A 377 23.33 0.49 20.11
CA SER A 377 24.55 1.24 20.48
C SER A 377 25.76 1.00 19.55
N ILE A 378 25.74 -0.10 18.78
CA ILE A 378 26.80 -0.44 17.81
C ILE A 378 26.73 0.45 16.55
N ILE A 379 25.57 1.03 16.26
CA ILE A 379 25.34 1.83 15.06
C ILE A 379 25.58 3.32 15.36
N PRO A 380 26.60 3.94 14.76
CA PRO A 380 26.96 5.33 15.07
C PRO A 380 26.01 6.38 14.45
N TRP A 381 25.18 5.98 13.48
CA TRP A 381 24.25 6.89 12.82
C TRP A 381 22.91 6.92 13.56
N GLU A 382 22.50 8.10 14.00
CA GLU A 382 21.29 8.31 14.78
C GLU A 382 20.03 7.75 14.09
N GLN A 383 19.91 7.93 12.77
CA GLN A 383 18.77 7.43 11.98
C GLN A 383 18.67 5.89 11.92
N PHE A 384 19.72 5.16 12.28
CA PHE A 384 19.72 3.69 12.32
C PHE A 384 19.92 3.12 13.72
N SER A 385 20.26 3.96 14.68
CA SER A 385 20.59 3.52 16.05
C SER A 385 19.38 3.15 16.88
N LYS A 386 18.20 3.66 16.54
CA LYS A 386 16.93 3.31 17.18
C LYS A 386 16.13 2.42 16.25
N ALA A 387 15.79 1.23 16.69
CA ALA A 387 14.92 0.31 15.98
C ALA A 387 13.68 0.01 16.82
N HIS A 388 12.52 -0.10 16.18
CA HIS A 388 11.32 -0.55 16.84
C HIS A 388 10.94 -1.94 16.31
N PHE A 389 10.45 -2.78 17.21
CA PHE A 389 9.98 -4.13 16.91
C PHE A 389 8.66 -4.36 17.61
N SER A 390 7.78 -5.06 16.93
CA SER A 390 6.56 -5.58 17.51
C SER A 390 6.27 -6.97 16.97
N ILE A 391 5.68 -7.82 17.81
CA ILE A 391 5.31 -9.19 17.43
C ILE A 391 3.84 -9.38 17.79
N TYR A 392 3.07 -9.81 16.81
CA TYR A 392 1.64 -10.09 16.97
C TYR A 392 1.36 -11.55 16.65
N PHE A 393 0.48 -12.15 17.42
CA PHE A 393 -0.21 -13.36 17.05
C PHE A 393 -1.57 -12.98 16.50
N SER A 394 -1.94 -13.54 15.34
CA SER A 394 -3.20 -13.21 14.69
C SER A 394 -3.98 -14.48 14.36
N ILE A 395 -5.28 -14.45 14.59
CA ILE A 395 -6.24 -15.45 14.10
C ILE A 395 -7.03 -14.78 12.99
N PHE A 396 -7.29 -15.48 11.90
CA PHE A 396 -7.95 -14.90 10.75
C PHE A 396 -8.93 -15.82 10.05
N ALA A 397 -9.85 -15.20 9.32
CA ALA A 397 -10.74 -15.87 8.38
C ALA A 397 -10.92 -14.97 7.14
N ASP A 398 -10.79 -15.56 5.96
CA ASP A 398 -10.93 -14.88 4.67
C ASP A 398 -12.03 -15.55 3.86
N MET A 399 -12.71 -14.75 3.03
CA MET A 399 -13.71 -15.22 2.08
C MET A 399 -13.49 -14.51 0.74
N GLY A 400 -13.83 -15.18 -0.35
CA GLY A 400 -13.75 -14.60 -1.69
C GLY A 400 -14.69 -15.27 -2.67
N TYR A 401 -14.94 -14.56 -3.76
CA TYR A 401 -15.71 -15.05 -4.89
C TYR A 401 -15.19 -14.40 -6.15
N VAL A 402 -14.93 -15.22 -7.17
CA VAL A 402 -14.53 -14.74 -8.49
C VAL A 402 -15.59 -15.12 -9.49
N TYR A 403 -16.17 -14.12 -10.16
CA TYR A 403 -17.11 -14.33 -11.24
C TYR A 403 -16.40 -14.35 -12.59
N ASN A 404 -16.73 -15.37 -13.39
CA ASN A 404 -16.33 -15.48 -14.76
C ASN A 404 -17.47 -16.08 -15.59
N GLN A 405 -17.91 -15.36 -16.62
CA GLN A 405 -19.02 -15.78 -17.48
C GLN A 405 -18.61 -16.90 -18.44
N GLU A 406 -17.40 -16.83 -18.97
CA GLU A 406 -16.86 -17.85 -19.84
C GLU A 406 -16.40 -19.04 -18.99
N GLY A 407 -16.90 -20.22 -19.32
CA GLY A 407 -16.53 -21.47 -18.65
C GLY A 407 -15.05 -21.82 -18.83
N LEU A 408 -14.18 -21.03 -18.21
CA LEU A 408 -12.77 -21.38 -18.07
C LEU A 408 -12.66 -22.65 -17.25
N ASN A 409 -11.70 -23.50 -17.59
CA ASN A 409 -11.39 -24.74 -16.89
C ASN A 409 -10.84 -24.52 -15.47
N ASN A 410 -11.37 -23.53 -14.74
CA ASN A 410 -10.97 -23.28 -13.36
C ASN A 410 -12.10 -23.68 -12.41
N PRO A 411 -11.93 -24.77 -11.64
CA PRO A 411 -12.98 -25.28 -10.76
C PRO A 411 -13.30 -24.35 -9.58
N LEU A 412 -12.51 -23.33 -9.35
CA LEU A 412 -12.69 -22.34 -8.27
C LEU A 412 -13.47 -21.10 -8.71
N ASN A 413 -13.69 -20.92 -10.02
CA ASN A 413 -14.55 -19.84 -10.51
C ASN A 413 -16.01 -20.09 -10.14
N ASN A 414 -16.75 -19.02 -9.88
CA ASN A 414 -18.17 -19.04 -9.55
C ASN A 414 -18.50 -19.87 -8.29
N LYS A 415 -17.51 -19.96 -7.37
CA LYS A 415 -17.65 -20.63 -6.08
C LYS A 415 -17.18 -19.73 -4.94
N PHE A 416 -17.77 -19.92 -3.77
CA PHE A 416 -17.28 -19.30 -2.55
C PHE A 416 -15.97 -19.94 -2.12
N LEU A 417 -14.96 -19.11 -1.94
CA LEU A 417 -13.65 -19.45 -1.40
C LEU A 417 -13.65 -19.06 0.08
N MET A 418 -13.16 -19.94 0.93
CA MET A 418 -13.03 -19.70 2.36
C MET A 418 -11.71 -20.24 2.86
N SER A 419 -11.10 -19.51 3.77
CA SER A 419 -9.91 -19.96 4.48
C SER A 419 -9.89 -19.41 5.91
N GLN A 420 -9.15 -20.09 6.75
CA GLN A 420 -8.95 -19.70 8.15
C GLN A 420 -7.56 -20.14 8.59
N GLY A 421 -7.04 -19.47 9.60
CA GLY A 421 -5.73 -19.82 10.10
C GLY A 421 -5.24 -18.89 11.21
N PHE A 422 -3.96 -19.01 11.49
CA PHE A 422 -3.26 -18.12 12.41
C PHE A 422 -1.91 -17.71 11.83
N SER A 423 -1.39 -16.60 12.31
CA SER A 423 -0.07 -16.10 11.91
C SER A 423 0.69 -15.50 13.08
N ILE A 424 2.02 -15.47 12.92
CA ILE A 424 2.92 -14.64 13.72
C ILE A 424 3.43 -13.54 12.79
N ASP A 425 3.12 -12.31 13.14
CA ASP A 425 3.47 -11.12 12.38
C ASP A 425 4.57 -10.38 13.12
N ILE A 426 5.72 -10.20 12.47
CA ILE A 426 6.88 -9.48 13.01
C ILE A 426 6.99 -8.17 12.24
N ALA A 427 6.60 -7.06 12.85
CA ALA A 427 6.78 -5.74 12.29
C ALA A 427 8.08 -5.13 12.83
N SER A 428 8.92 -4.63 11.93
CA SER A 428 10.24 -4.14 12.25
C SER A 428 10.49 -2.77 11.65
N TYR A 429 11.66 -2.26 11.92
CA TYR A 429 12.20 -0.99 11.47
C TYR A 429 12.13 -0.81 9.93
N TYR A 430 11.92 0.41 9.46
CA TYR A 430 11.69 0.74 8.06
C TYR A 430 10.54 -0.04 7.42
N ASP A 431 9.46 -0.21 8.18
CA ASP A 431 8.18 -0.71 7.69
C ASP A 431 8.27 -2.14 7.10
N LYS A 432 9.18 -2.95 7.62
CA LYS A 432 9.35 -4.34 7.21
C LYS A 432 8.46 -5.24 8.03
N LEU A 433 7.64 -6.04 7.35
CA LEU A 433 6.76 -7.02 7.94
C LEU A 433 7.16 -8.41 7.45
N ILE A 434 7.33 -9.34 8.38
CA ILE A 434 7.47 -10.77 8.09
C ILE A 434 6.29 -11.46 8.74
N ARG A 435 5.54 -12.22 7.95
CA ARG A 435 4.42 -13.03 8.42
C ARG A 435 4.72 -14.50 8.22
N LEU A 436 4.63 -15.26 9.30
CA LEU A 436 4.62 -16.73 9.30
C LEU A 436 3.18 -17.17 9.49
N GLU A 437 2.63 -17.85 8.52
CA GLU A 437 1.22 -18.18 8.45
C GLU A 437 0.99 -19.69 8.36
N CYS A 438 0.00 -20.16 9.10
CA CYS A 438 -0.57 -21.50 8.95
C CYS A 438 -2.06 -21.32 8.62
N SER A 439 -2.46 -21.77 7.45
CA SER A 439 -3.84 -21.61 6.97
C SER A 439 -4.41 -22.89 6.39
N ARG A 440 -5.73 -22.99 6.42
CA ARG A 440 -6.50 -24.07 5.82
C ARG A 440 -7.60 -23.47 4.95
N ASN A 441 -7.68 -23.94 3.69
CA ASN A 441 -8.69 -23.53 2.73
C ASN A 441 -9.91 -24.48 2.74
N HIS A 442 -10.99 -24.12 2.02
CA HIS A 442 -12.21 -24.92 1.94
C HIS A 442 -12.03 -26.26 1.20
N LEU A 443 -10.93 -26.43 0.44
CA LEU A 443 -10.57 -27.70 -0.18
C LEU A 443 -10.00 -28.71 0.84
N GLY A 444 -9.83 -28.28 2.09
CA GLY A 444 -9.26 -29.10 3.16
C GLY A 444 -7.73 -29.10 3.19
N GLU A 445 -7.08 -28.31 2.35
CA GLU A 445 -5.64 -28.19 2.28
C GLU A 445 -5.12 -27.29 3.37
N THR A 446 -4.06 -27.72 4.04
CA THR A 446 -3.36 -26.94 5.06
C THR A 446 -1.96 -26.64 4.59
N GLY A 447 -1.55 -25.37 4.71
CA GLY A 447 -0.24 -24.90 4.29
C GLY A 447 0.45 -24.02 5.34
N LEU A 448 1.78 -23.98 5.24
CA LEU A 448 2.62 -23.03 5.96
C LEU A 448 3.18 -22.06 4.91
N PHE A 449 2.99 -20.77 5.15
CA PHE A 449 3.37 -19.73 4.19
C PHE A 449 4.20 -18.65 4.88
N ILE A 450 5.10 -18.05 4.10
CA ILE A 450 5.91 -16.92 4.52
C ILE A 450 5.61 -15.75 3.60
N HIS A 451 5.27 -14.61 4.18
CA HIS A 451 5.03 -13.38 3.45
C HIS A 451 5.99 -12.29 3.90
N PHE A 452 6.50 -11.57 2.92
CA PHE A 452 7.32 -10.39 3.12
C PHE A 452 6.56 -9.20 2.57
N SER A 453 6.17 -8.27 3.41
CA SER A 453 5.58 -7.02 2.97
C SER A 453 6.69 -6.02 2.79
N ASN A 454 6.74 -5.43 1.61
CA ASN A 454 7.49 -4.22 1.39
C ASN A 454 6.49 -3.10 1.19
N PRO A 455 6.68 -1.96 1.83
CA PRO A 455 5.87 -0.78 1.60
C PRO A 455 6.05 -0.18 0.18
N PHE A 456 6.82 -0.84 -0.70
CA PHE A 456 7.21 -0.35 -2.02
C PHE A 456 6.86 -1.33 -3.15
#